data_ea036800fb8bbefb7b2323c937139f11
#
_entry.id   ea036800fb8bbefb7b2323c937139f11
#
_cell.length_a   1.000
_cell.length_b   1.000
_cell.length_c   1.000
_cell.angle_alpha   90.00
_cell.angle_beta   90.00
_cell.angle_gamma   90.00
#
_symmetry.space_group_name_H-M   'P 1'
#
loop_
_entity.id
_entity.type
_entity.pdbx_description
1 polymer ?
#
loop_
_entity_poly.entity_id
_entity_poly.type
_entity_poly.pdbx_seq_one_letter_code
_entity_poly.pdbx_strand_id
1 'polypeptide(L)'
;WRMLIFSLLTFLVPFTLIYFTGIYLLGYSVAGALLLGCIMSSNTLVSYPIISRYGLQRKPSVTLSVGSSMLSLLLALIMLAAIVASHRGSGSWDFWLLFAAKFGAYCGLMIWLIPRLTRYFLRRYSDAVMQFIFIMGVLFMSASLSEAVGVEGILGAFLAGLILNRFIPHVSPLMNRIEFIGNALFIPYFLIGVGMLINVG
;
A
#
# COMPACT_ATOMS: atom_id res chain seq x y z
N TRP A 1 5.90 11.83 -15.85
CA TRP A 1 5.24 13.08 -15.46
C TRP A 1 3.73 12.98 -15.51
N ARG A 2 3.11 12.57 -16.63
CA ARG A 2 1.65 12.46 -16.77
C ARG A 2 1.01 11.56 -15.72
N MET A 3 1.63 10.43 -15.40
CA MET A 3 1.17 9.49 -14.39
C MET A 3 1.21 10.10 -12.98
N LEU A 4 2.27 10.83 -12.63
CA LEU A 4 2.41 11.49 -11.34
C LEU A 4 1.36 12.61 -11.15
N ILE A 5 1.18 13.45 -12.18
CA ILE A 5 0.17 14.51 -12.14
C ILE A 5 -1.23 13.92 -12.02
N PHE A 6 -1.52 12.87 -12.80
CA PHE A 6 -2.84 12.22 -12.77
C PHE A 6 -3.10 11.56 -11.40
N SER A 7 -2.12 10.86 -10.81
CA SER A 7 -2.28 10.27 -9.47
C SER A 7 -2.47 11.31 -8.38
N LEU A 8 -1.75 12.43 -8.47
CA LEU A 8 -1.85 13.52 -7.51
C LEU A 8 -3.22 14.21 -7.58
N LEU A 9 -3.73 14.46 -8.79
CA LEU A 9 -5.08 15.00 -8.99
C LEU A 9 -6.15 14.03 -8.52
N THR A 10 -6.02 12.74 -8.85
CA THR A 10 -6.97 11.68 -8.46
C THR A 10 -7.02 11.49 -6.95
N PHE A 11 -5.95 11.79 -6.24
CA PHE A 11 -5.90 11.78 -4.78
C PHE A 11 -6.41 13.10 -4.20
N LEU A 12 -5.84 14.25 -4.61
CA LEU A 12 -6.10 15.54 -3.97
C LEU A 12 -7.52 16.05 -4.19
N VAL A 13 -8.11 15.85 -5.37
CA VAL A 13 -9.46 16.37 -5.66
C VAL A 13 -10.51 15.72 -4.76
N PRO A 14 -10.64 14.38 -4.69
CA PRO A 14 -11.58 13.76 -3.74
C PRO A 14 -11.23 14.08 -2.29
N PHE A 15 -9.93 14.06 -1.94
CA PHE A 15 -9.47 14.35 -0.58
C PHE A 15 -9.94 15.72 -0.10
N THR A 16 -9.70 16.77 -0.87
CA THR A 16 -10.09 18.14 -0.50
C THR A 16 -11.61 18.31 -0.43
N LEU A 17 -12.35 17.78 -1.41
CA LEU A 17 -13.81 17.84 -1.41
C LEU A 17 -14.40 17.17 -0.17
N ILE A 18 -13.93 15.97 0.17
CA ILE A 18 -14.45 15.19 1.30
C ILE A 18 -13.98 15.77 2.63
N TYR A 19 -12.77 16.30 2.70
CA TYR A 19 -12.28 17.02 3.88
C TYR A 19 -13.19 18.21 4.23
N PHE A 20 -13.50 19.06 3.26
CA PHE A 20 -14.40 20.19 3.46
C PHE A 20 -15.83 19.76 3.77
N THR A 21 -16.34 18.74 3.09
CA THR A 21 -17.64 18.14 3.41
C THR A 21 -17.68 17.60 4.84
N GLY A 22 -16.64 16.92 5.28
CA GLY A 22 -16.50 16.40 6.63
C GLY A 22 -16.59 17.48 7.70
N ILE A 23 -15.91 18.61 7.50
CA ILE A 23 -15.91 19.72 8.46
C ILE A 23 -17.23 20.49 8.42
N TYR A 24 -17.67 20.94 7.22
CA TYR A 24 -18.77 21.90 7.12
C TYR A 24 -20.16 21.27 7.09
N LEU A 25 -20.32 20.06 6.50
CA LEU A 25 -21.62 19.39 6.44
C LEU A 25 -21.82 18.37 7.55
N LEU A 26 -20.77 17.58 7.88
CA LEU A 26 -20.89 16.49 8.84
C LEU A 26 -20.44 16.89 10.25
N GLY A 27 -19.81 18.05 10.42
CA GLY A 27 -19.37 18.55 11.73
C GLY A 27 -18.28 17.70 12.39
N TYR A 28 -17.51 16.94 11.61
CA TYR A 28 -16.42 16.13 12.14
C TYR A 28 -15.24 16.97 12.64
N SER A 29 -14.49 16.43 13.58
CA SER A 29 -13.21 17.00 13.98
C SER A 29 -12.24 17.02 12.79
N VAL A 30 -11.24 17.90 12.83
CA VAL A 30 -10.22 18.01 11.78
C VAL A 30 -9.58 16.65 11.49
N ALA A 31 -9.27 15.86 12.53
CA ALA A 31 -8.70 14.54 12.39
C ALA A 31 -9.68 13.55 11.71
N GLY A 32 -10.95 13.57 12.11
CA GLY A 32 -11.99 12.73 11.49
C GLY A 32 -12.22 13.09 10.02
N ALA A 33 -12.23 14.38 9.68
CA ALA A 33 -12.36 14.84 8.32
C ALA A 33 -11.14 14.48 7.44
N LEU A 34 -9.92 14.53 7.99
CA LEU A 34 -8.71 14.07 7.32
C LEU A 34 -8.73 12.57 7.06
N LEU A 35 -9.15 11.76 8.06
CA LEU A 35 -9.30 10.31 7.90
C LEU A 35 -10.34 9.97 6.84
N LEU A 36 -11.50 10.61 6.88
CA LEU A 36 -12.56 10.41 5.89
C LEU A 36 -12.07 10.77 4.48
N GLY A 37 -11.39 11.91 4.32
CA GLY A 37 -10.77 12.32 3.06
C GLY A 37 -9.77 11.30 2.55
N CYS A 38 -8.94 10.76 3.43
CA CYS A 38 -7.93 9.75 3.11
C CYS A 38 -8.55 8.44 2.62
N ILE A 39 -9.59 7.95 3.32
CA ILE A 39 -10.30 6.71 2.96
C ILE A 39 -10.96 6.84 1.59
N MET A 40 -11.67 7.93 1.36
CA MET A 40 -12.45 8.14 0.13
C MET A 40 -11.60 8.51 -1.09
N SER A 41 -10.40 9.05 -0.90
CA SER A 41 -9.47 9.33 -2.00
C SER A 41 -8.58 8.17 -2.37
N SER A 42 -8.56 7.09 -1.57
CA SER A 42 -7.84 5.87 -1.91
C SER A 42 -8.63 5.06 -2.94
N ASN A 43 -8.18 5.08 -4.20
CA ASN A 43 -8.77 4.25 -5.25
C ASN A 43 -8.24 2.83 -5.17
N THR A 44 -9.10 1.89 -4.80
CA THR A 44 -8.76 0.46 -4.82
C THR A 44 -8.80 -0.09 -6.24
N LEU A 45 -7.85 -0.94 -6.57
CA LEU A 45 -7.75 -1.60 -7.88
C LEU A 45 -8.78 -2.73 -8.06
N VAL A 46 -10.04 -2.49 -7.67
CA VAL A 46 -11.14 -3.47 -7.82
C VAL A 46 -11.35 -3.87 -9.29
N SER A 47 -11.10 -2.96 -10.22
CA SER A 47 -11.24 -3.20 -11.65
C SER A 47 -10.08 -4.03 -12.25
N TYR A 48 -8.95 -4.17 -11.55
CA TYR A 48 -7.77 -4.84 -12.10
C TYR A 48 -7.99 -6.31 -12.47
N PRO A 49 -8.67 -7.16 -11.65
CA PRO A 49 -8.96 -8.53 -12.03
C PRO A 49 -9.82 -8.65 -13.30
N ILE A 50 -10.75 -7.72 -13.50
CA ILE A 50 -11.60 -7.66 -14.69
C ILE A 50 -10.76 -7.31 -15.92
N ILE A 51 -9.96 -6.27 -15.82
CA ILE A 51 -9.03 -5.81 -16.87
C ILE A 51 -8.04 -6.91 -17.26
N SER A 52 -7.55 -7.65 -16.26
CA SER A 52 -6.63 -8.76 -16.44
C SER A 52 -7.27 -9.92 -17.23
N ARG A 53 -8.52 -10.28 -16.91
CA ARG A 53 -9.28 -11.32 -17.63
C ARG A 53 -9.48 -11.00 -19.12
N TYR A 54 -9.64 -9.71 -19.47
CA TYR A 54 -9.82 -9.29 -20.85
C TYR A 54 -8.50 -9.00 -21.60
N GLY A 55 -7.34 -9.22 -20.96
CA GLY A 55 -6.03 -9.00 -21.58
C GLY A 55 -5.70 -7.55 -21.92
N LEU A 56 -6.43 -6.59 -21.33
CA LEU A 56 -6.31 -5.16 -21.64
C LEU A 56 -5.16 -4.45 -20.91
N GLN A 57 -4.37 -5.17 -20.11
CA GLN A 57 -3.29 -4.65 -19.28
C GLN A 57 -2.21 -3.87 -20.04
N ARG A 58 -2.01 -4.20 -21.34
CA ARG A 58 -0.98 -3.57 -22.18
C ARG A 58 -1.41 -2.25 -22.82
N LYS A 59 -2.68 -1.85 -22.69
CA LYS A 59 -3.15 -0.57 -23.24
C LYS A 59 -2.58 0.59 -22.41
N PRO A 60 -2.01 1.64 -23.05
CA PRO A 60 -1.40 2.78 -22.34
C PRO A 60 -2.34 3.44 -21.33
N SER A 61 -3.63 3.55 -21.65
CA SER A 61 -4.64 4.13 -20.76
C SER A 61 -4.83 3.29 -19.49
N VAL A 62 -4.82 1.96 -19.63
CA VAL A 62 -4.95 1.03 -18.50
C VAL A 62 -3.71 1.07 -17.63
N THR A 63 -2.53 1.06 -18.23
CA THR A 63 -1.26 1.17 -17.50
C THR A 63 -1.19 2.48 -16.71
N LEU A 64 -1.63 3.60 -17.31
CA LEU A 64 -1.70 4.90 -16.66
C LEU A 64 -2.68 4.86 -15.47
N SER A 65 -3.89 4.33 -15.66
CA SER A 65 -4.93 4.25 -14.63
C SER A 65 -4.50 3.36 -13.46
N VAL A 66 -4.00 2.16 -13.74
CA VAL A 66 -3.51 1.21 -12.71
C VAL A 66 -2.33 1.80 -11.93
N GLY A 67 -1.37 2.37 -12.64
CA GLY A 67 -0.21 2.97 -11.98
C GLY A 67 -0.57 4.21 -11.16
N SER A 68 -1.51 5.04 -11.62
CA SER A 68 -1.98 6.19 -10.85
C SER A 68 -2.76 5.77 -9.60
N SER A 69 -3.57 4.72 -9.68
CA SER A 69 -4.28 4.17 -8.51
C SER A 69 -3.31 3.61 -7.46
N MET A 70 -2.24 2.92 -7.89
CA MET A 70 -1.19 2.46 -6.97
C MET A 70 -0.48 3.63 -6.27
N LEU A 71 -0.17 4.69 -6.99
CA LEU A 71 0.44 5.89 -6.41
C LEU A 71 -0.53 6.64 -5.47
N SER A 72 -1.81 6.76 -5.83
CA SER A 72 -2.84 7.35 -4.96
C SER A 72 -2.99 6.56 -3.66
N LEU A 73 -2.98 5.23 -3.74
CA LEU A 73 -3.02 4.37 -2.56
C LEU A 73 -1.78 4.57 -1.67
N LEU A 74 -0.58 4.67 -2.27
CA LEU A 74 0.64 4.98 -1.53
C LEU A 74 0.56 6.33 -0.81
N LEU A 75 0.05 7.37 -1.49
CA LEU A 75 -0.15 8.70 -0.89
C LEU A 75 -1.16 8.65 0.27
N ALA A 76 -2.27 7.91 0.09
CA ALA A 76 -3.26 7.70 1.15
C ALA A 76 -2.65 7.01 2.37
N LEU A 77 -1.84 5.97 2.17
CA LEU A 77 -1.17 5.26 3.26
C LEU A 77 -0.14 6.13 3.99
N ILE A 78 0.62 6.94 3.26
CA ILE A 78 1.57 7.91 3.87
C ILE A 78 0.80 8.96 4.68
N MET A 79 -0.29 9.48 4.14
CA MET A 79 -1.15 10.45 4.84
C MET A 79 -1.77 9.84 6.09
N LEU A 80 -2.29 8.61 6.00
CA LEU A 80 -2.79 7.87 7.15
C LEU A 80 -1.72 7.69 8.23
N ALA A 81 -0.52 7.27 7.84
CA ALA A 81 0.60 7.13 8.76
C ALA A 81 0.94 8.45 9.47
N ALA A 82 0.91 9.56 8.73
CA ALA A 82 1.13 10.89 9.29
C ALA A 82 0.03 11.29 10.30
N ILE A 83 -1.25 11.02 9.99
CA ILE A 83 -2.37 11.31 10.89
C ILE A 83 -2.25 10.47 12.17
N VAL A 84 -2.01 9.17 12.06
CA VAL A 84 -1.84 8.26 13.21
C VAL A 84 -0.65 8.67 14.07
N ALA A 85 0.48 9.01 13.44
CA ALA A 85 1.67 9.48 14.13
C ALA A 85 1.41 10.79 14.89
N SER A 86 0.66 11.73 14.30
CA SER A 86 0.26 12.98 14.94
C SER A 86 -0.58 12.76 16.20
N HIS A 87 -1.42 11.72 16.23
CA HIS A 87 -2.21 11.38 17.41
C HIS A 87 -1.42 10.66 18.50
N ARG A 88 -0.36 9.93 18.14
CA ARG A 88 0.51 9.24 19.10
C ARG A 88 1.61 10.14 19.68
N GLY A 89 1.92 11.25 19.01
CA GLY A 89 3.01 12.17 19.39
C GLY A 89 2.52 13.52 19.90
N SER A 90 3.45 14.27 20.50
CA SER A 90 3.18 15.59 21.09
C SER A 90 3.01 16.72 20.04
N GLY A 91 2.97 16.44 18.76
CA GLY A 91 2.85 17.45 17.69
C GLY A 91 4.06 18.38 17.55
N SER A 92 5.15 18.15 18.28
CA SER A 92 6.39 18.91 18.22
C SER A 92 7.08 18.78 16.85
N TRP A 93 7.80 19.84 16.43
CA TRP A 93 8.64 19.80 15.22
C TRP A 93 9.69 18.68 15.28
N ASP A 94 10.27 18.42 16.44
CA ASP A 94 11.24 17.34 16.67
C ASP A 94 10.64 15.97 16.42
N PHE A 95 9.38 15.77 16.77
CA PHE A 95 8.66 14.55 16.48
C PHE A 95 8.51 14.31 14.98
N TRP A 96 8.12 15.34 14.21
CA TRP A 96 7.96 15.25 12.76
C TRP A 96 9.28 15.00 12.03
N LEU A 97 10.36 15.66 12.47
CA LEU A 97 11.71 15.43 11.94
C LEU A 97 12.18 14.00 12.21
N LEU A 98 11.98 13.52 13.45
CA LEU A 98 12.34 12.15 13.83
C LEU A 98 11.52 11.11 13.08
N PHE A 99 10.22 11.34 12.92
CA PHE A 99 9.34 10.47 12.14
C PHE A 99 9.76 10.42 10.67
N ALA A 100 9.98 11.58 10.04
CA ALA A 100 10.43 11.66 8.66
C ALA A 100 11.80 10.99 8.46
N ALA A 101 12.73 11.18 9.40
CA ALA A 101 14.04 10.54 9.36
C ALA A 101 13.94 9.01 9.48
N LYS A 102 13.16 8.49 10.45
CA LYS A 102 12.92 7.06 10.64
C LYS A 102 12.23 6.44 9.44
N PHE A 103 11.18 7.09 8.94
CA PHE A 103 10.45 6.61 7.77
C PHE A 103 11.30 6.65 6.50
N GLY A 104 12.07 7.73 6.30
CA GLY A 104 13.01 7.84 5.19
C GLY A 104 14.12 6.79 5.25
N ALA A 105 14.68 6.54 6.43
CA ALA A 105 15.68 5.49 6.66
C ALA A 105 15.09 4.09 6.39
N TYR A 106 13.85 3.84 6.84
CA TYR A 106 13.12 2.60 6.56
C TYR A 106 12.91 2.39 5.06
N CYS A 107 12.38 3.39 4.34
CA CYS A 107 12.18 3.31 2.89
C CYS A 107 13.51 3.10 2.15
N GLY A 108 14.55 3.83 2.52
CA GLY A 108 15.91 3.68 1.96
C GLY A 108 16.47 2.27 2.19
N LEU A 109 16.33 1.75 3.41
CA LEU A 109 16.75 0.40 3.77
C LEU A 109 16.00 -0.64 2.92
N MET A 110 14.68 -0.52 2.78
CA MET A 110 13.86 -1.46 2.00
C MET A 110 14.22 -1.43 0.52
N ILE A 111 14.36 -0.23 -0.08
CA ILE A 111 14.74 -0.08 -1.49
C ILE A 111 16.16 -0.62 -1.75
N TRP A 112 17.04 -0.58 -0.76
CA TRP A 112 18.41 -1.07 -0.89
C TRP A 112 18.52 -2.58 -0.60
N LEU A 113 17.88 -3.06 0.47
CA LEU A 113 18.03 -4.43 0.99
C LEU A 113 17.20 -5.43 0.18
N ILE A 114 15.90 -5.18 -0.04
CA ILE A 114 15.00 -6.12 -0.71
C ILE A 114 15.51 -6.52 -2.09
N PRO A 115 15.92 -5.58 -3.00
CA PRO A 115 16.41 -5.97 -4.31
C PRO A 115 17.67 -6.83 -4.29
N ARG A 116 18.55 -6.57 -3.32
CA ARG A 116 19.78 -7.38 -3.17
C ARG A 116 19.50 -8.79 -2.69
N LEU A 117 18.69 -8.91 -1.62
CA LEU A 117 18.28 -10.21 -1.10
C LEU A 117 17.51 -11.01 -2.16
N THR A 118 16.55 -10.38 -2.83
CA THR A 118 15.71 -11.03 -3.83
C THR A 118 16.53 -11.53 -5.01
N ARG A 119 17.45 -10.72 -5.55
CA ARG A 119 18.33 -11.16 -6.64
C ARG A 119 19.22 -12.33 -6.23
N TYR A 120 19.80 -12.27 -5.04
CA TYR A 120 20.65 -13.34 -4.51
C TYR A 120 19.84 -14.63 -4.35
N PHE A 121 18.66 -14.55 -3.73
CA PHE A 121 17.85 -15.72 -3.41
C PHE A 121 17.21 -16.35 -4.67
N LEU A 122 16.61 -15.54 -5.56
CA LEU A 122 15.99 -16.05 -6.77
C LEU A 122 17.01 -16.68 -7.76
N ARG A 123 18.26 -16.21 -7.74
CA ARG A 123 19.34 -16.81 -8.55
C ARG A 123 19.89 -18.12 -7.95
N ARG A 124 19.86 -18.24 -6.64
CA ARG A 124 20.44 -19.39 -5.93
C ARG A 124 19.46 -20.56 -5.85
N TYR A 125 18.17 -20.27 -5.70
CA TYR A 125 17.13 -21.27 -5.51
C TYR A 125 16.10 -21.15 -6.65
N SER A 126 16.00 -22.23 -7.45
CA SER A 126 15.05 -22.31 -8.58
C SER A 126 13.70 -22.91 -8.18
N ASP A 127 13.59 -23.47 -6.98
CA ASP A 127 12.34 -24.07 -6.50
C ASP A 127 11.29 -22.99 -6.17
N ALA A 128 10.13 -23.11 -6.80
CA ALA A 128 9.04 -22.16 -6.67
C ALA A 128 8.41 -22.13 -5.26
N VAL A 129 8.54 -23.21 -4.47
CA VAL A 129 8.07 -23.25 -3.07
C VAL A 129 9.01 -22.42 -2.20
N MET A 130 10.31 -22.63 -2.34
CA MET A 130 11.32 -21.87 -1.60
C MET A 130 11.27 -20.37 -1.93
N GLN A 131 11.08 -20.04 -3.20
CA GLN A 131 10.90 -18.65 -3.63
C GLN A 131 9.64 -18.02 -3.04
N PHE A 132 8.53 -18.77 -2.99
CA PHE A 132 7.28 -18.32 -2.37
C PHE A 132 7.46 -18.05 -0.86
N ILE A 133 8.08 -18.98 -0.11
CA ILE A 133 8.34 -18.80 1.32
C ILE A 133 9.22 -17.57 1.57
N PHE A 134 10.25 -17.38 0.75
CA PHE A 134 11.11 -16.21 0.83
C PHE A 134 10.33 -14.90 0.63
N ILE A 135 9.45 -14.83 -0.39
CA ILE A 135 8.64 -13.63 -0.65
C ILE A 135 7.71 -13.34 0.51
N MET A 136 7.00 -14.37 1.04
CA MET A 136 6.15 -14.22 2.22
C MET A 136 6.96 -13.73 3.43
N GLY A 137 8.14 -14.29 3.66
CA GLY A 137 9.04 -13.83 4.73
C GLY A 137 9.44 -12.36 4.59
N VAL A 138 9.77 -11.91 3.38
CA VAL A 138 10.12 -10.51 3.12
C VAL A 138 8.91 -9.59 3.35
N LEU A 139 7.69 -9.98 2.94
CA LEU A 139 6.48 -9.21 3.17
C LEU A 139 6.19 -9.03 4.66
N PHE A 140 6.22 -10.12 5.44
CA PHE A 140 5.97 -10.07 6.89
C PHE A 140 7.08 -9.33 7.64
N MET A 141 8.34 -9.53 7.27
CA MET A 141 9.45 -8.74 7.85
C MET A 141 9.29 -7.25 7.58
N SER A 142 8.93 -6.88 6.35
CA SER A 142 8.72 -5.48 6.00
C SER A 142 7.55 -4.87 6.78
N ALA A 143 6.45 -5.61 6.94
CA ALA A 143 5.31 -5.18 7.76
C ALA A 143 5.72 -4.95 9.22
N SER A 144 6.41 -5.91 9.84
CA SER A 144 6.89 -5.81 11.22
C SER A 144 7.88 -4.66 11.42
N LEU A 145 8.82 -4.46 10.48
CA LEU A 145 9.77 -3.35 10.55
C LEU A 145 9.09 -1.98 10.40
N SER A 146 8.02 -1.87 9.59
CA SER A 146 7.27 -0.61 9.48
C SER A 146 6.56 -0.26 10.78
N GLU A 147 6.01 -1.24 11.49
CA GLU A 147 5.40 -1.04 12.81
C GLU A 147 6.42 -0.58 13.85
N ALA A 148 7.64 -1.13 13.82
CA ALA A 148 8.73 -0.69 14.71
C ALA A 148 9.14 0.78 14.47
N VAL A 149 8.94 1.29 13.26
CA VAL A 149 9.17 2.70 12.91
C VAL A 149 8.00 3.61 13.31
N GLY A 150 6.85 3.02 13.68
CA GLY A 150 5.62 3.73 14.04
C GLY A 150 4.65 3.93 12.89
N VAL A 151 4.82 3.16 11.82
CA VAL A 151 3.97 3.18 10.63
C VAL A 151 3.19 1.87 10.54
N GLU A 152 1.97 1.92 10.03
CA GLU A 152 1.11 0.74 9.85
C GLU A 152 1.79 -0.36 9.02
N GLY A 153 1.68 -1.61 9.45
CA GLY A 153 2.28 -2.78 8.80
C GLY A 153 1.83 -2.96 7.35
N ILE A 154 0.61 -2.52 7.03
CA ILE A 154 0.05 -2.54 5.68
C ILE A 154 0.93 -1.76 4.70
N LEU A 155 1.42 -0.57 5.10
CA LEU A 155 2.31 0.24 4.27
C LEU A 155 3.64 -0.49 4.02
N GLY A 156 4.17 -1.15 5.05
CA GLY A 156 5.39 -1.94 4.94
C GLY A 156 5.26 -3.09 3.95
N ALA A 157 4.20 -3.89 4.08
CA ALA A 157 3.92 -4.99 3.16
C ALA A 157 3.71 -4.47 1.72
N PHE A 158 2.99 -3.35 1.56
CA PHE A 158 2.75 -2.73 0.25
C PHE A 158 4.05 -2.29 -0.42
N LEU A 159 4.93 -1.60 0.31
CA LEU A 159 6.24 -1.18 -0.21
C LEU A 159 7.10 -2.37 -0.62
N ALA A 160 7.14 -3.43 0.20
CA ALA A 160 7.86 -4.65 -0.14
C ALA A 160 7.29 -5.30 -1.40
N GLY A 161 5.96 -5.42 -1.51
CA GLY A 161 5.28 -5.95 -2.70
C GLY A 161 5.57 -5.14 -3.96
N LEU A 162 5.58 -3.81 -3.87
CA LEU A 162 5.91 -2.92 -4.97
C LEU A 162 7.37 -3.11 -5.45
N ILE A 163 8.30 -3.29 -4.54
CA ILE A 163 9.71 -3.55 -4.87
C ILE A 163 9.87 -4.95 -5.48
N LEU A 164 9.23 -5.96 -4.90
CA LEU A 164 9.28 -7.35 -5.35
C LEU A 164 8.66 -7.56 -6.73
N ASN A 165 7.60 -6.81 -7.06
CA ASN A 165 6.91 -6.87 -8.34
C ASN A 165 7.85 -6.71 -9.54
N ARG A 166 8.94 -5.97 -9.37
CA ARG A 166 9.97 -5.77 -10.41
C ARG A 166 10.77 -7.06 -10.72
N PHE A 167 10.80 -8.01 -9.80
CA PHE A 167 11.64 -9.22 -9.88
C PHE A 167 10.83 -10.47 -10.21
N ILE A 168 9.50 -10.41 -10.08
CA ILE A 168 8.61 -11.54 -10.31
C ILE A 168 7.89 -11.34 -11.64
N PRO A 169 8.13 -12.21 -12.66
CA PRO A 169 7.39 -12.15 -13.91
C PRO A 169 5.91 -12.42 -13.68
N HIS A 170 5.04 -11.63 -14.33
CA HIS A 170 3.58 -11.78 -14.21
C HIS A 170 3.06 -13.16 -14.67
N VAL A 171 3.78 -13.81 -15.59
CA VAL A 171 3.48 -15.17 -16.06
C VAL A 171 4.55 -16.11 -15.50
N SER A 172 4.42 -16.49 -14.24
CA SER A 172 5.35 -17.42 -13.61
C SER A 172 4.62 -18.35 -12.63
N PRO A 173 5.13 -19.57 -12.39
CA PRO A 173 4.59 -20.47 -11.37
C PRO A 173 4.54 -19.84 -9.98
N LEU A 174 5.48 -18.96 -9.70
CA LEU A 174 5.58 -18.22 -8.45
C LEU A 174 4.45 -17.20 -8.32
N MET A 175 4.15 -16.44 -9.38
CA MET A 175 3.05 -15.47 -9.38
C MET A 175 1.69 -16.16 -9.20
N ASN A 176 1.47 -17.28 -9.88
CA ASN A 176 0.26 -18.07 -9.73
C ASN A 176 0.04 -18.54 -8.28
N ARG A 177 1.09 -18.91 -7.56
CA ARG A 177 1.00 -19.28 -6.15
C ARG A 177 0.68 -18.10 -5.25
N ILE A 178 1.29 -16.94 -5.51
CA ILE A 178 1.02 -15.70 -4.77
C ILE A 178 -0.45 -15.29 -4.97
N GLU A 179 -0.92 -15.29 -6.21
CA GLU A 179 -2.32 -14.98 -6.54
C GLU A 179 -3.29 -15.98 -5.91
N PHE A 180 -2.97 -17.29 -5.96
CA PHE A 180 -3.80 -18.31 -5.35
C PHE A 180 -3.97 -18.11 -3.84
N ILE A 181 -2.88 -17.96 -3.10
CA ILE A 181 -2.92 -17.73 -1.64
C ILE A 181 -3.58 -16.40 -1.31
N GLY A 182 -3.29 -15.34 -2.08
CA GLY A 182 -3.93 -14.04 -1.94
C GLY A 182 -5.45 -14.13 -2.04
N ASN A 183 -5.94 -14.77 -3.09
CA ASN A 183 -7.38 -14.89 -3.37
C ASN A 183 -8.09 -15.92 -2.50
N ALA A 184 -7.44 -17.04 -2.18
CA ALA A 184 -8.06 -18.15 -1.46
C ALA A 184 -7.99 -17.99 0.07
N LEU A 185 -6.99 -17.30 0.59
CA LEU A 185 -6.76 -17.19 2.03
C LEU A 185 -6.78 -15.75 2.52
N PHE A 186 -5.89 -14.88 2.03
CA PHE A 186 -5.70 -13.56 2.61
C PHE A 186 -6.90 -12.62 2.39
N ILE A 187 -7.46 -12.59 1.21
CA ILE A 187 -8.60 -11.70 0.91
C ILE A 187 -9.85 -12.13 1.70
N PRO A 188 -10.30 -13.42 1.71
CA PRO A 188 -11.42 -13.83 2.53
C PRO A 188 -11.19 -13.63 4.03
N TYR A 189 -10.01 -13.96 4.53
CA TYR A 189 -9.66 -13.74 5.93
C TYR A 189 -9.74 -12.27 6.33
N PHE A 190 -9.20 -11.37 5.50
CA PHE A 190 -9.27 -9.92 5.70
C PHE A 190 -10.73 -9.43 5.69
N LEU A 191 -11.53 -9.84 4.72
CA LEU A 191 -12.93 -9.42 4.61
C LEU A 191 -13.77 -9.89 5.81
N ILE A 192 -13.57 -11.12 6.27
CA ILE A 192 -14.23 -11.64 7.47
C ILE A 192 -13.78 -10.85 8.70
N GLY A 193 -12.48 -10.63 8.86
CA GLY A 193 -11.93 -9.87 9.98
C GLY A 193 -12.48 -8.45 10.05
N VAL A 194 -12.51 -7.74 8.92
CA VAL A 194 -13.10 -6.39 8.85
C VAL A 194 -14.61 -6.44 9.12
N GLY A 195 -15.31 -7.43 8.56
CA GLY A 195 -16.75 -7.60 8.78
C GLY A 195 -17.11 -7.80 10.26
N MET A 196 -16.28 -8.52 11.01
CA MET A 196 -16.49 -8.72 12.46
C MET A 196 -16.28 -7.45 13.30
N LEU A 197 -15.52 -6.47 12.78
CA LEU A 197 -15.30 -5.18 13.46
C LEU A 197 -16.48 -4.22 13.29
N ILE A 198 -17.36 -4.46 12.31
CA ILE A 198 -18.52 -3.61 12.05
C ILE A 198 -19.62 -3.98 13.05
N ASN A 199 -19.90 -3.06 13.96
CA ASN A 199 -21.04 -3.20 14.87
C ASN A 199 -22.33 -2.79 14.12
N VAL A 200 -23.22 -3.74 13.88
CA VAL A 200 -24.48 -3.56 13.13
C VAL A 200 -25.66 -3.30 14.08
N GLY A 201 -25.38 -3.08 15.37
CA GLY A 201 -26.40 -2.83 16.39
C GLY A 201 -26.82 -1.38 16.52
#